data_ce517ce4c9731bf022652996e16b6c78
#
_entry.id   ce517ce4c9731bf022652996e16b6c78
#
_cell.length_a   1.000
_cell.length_b   1.000
_cell.length_c   1.000
_cell.angle_alpha   90.00
_cell.angle_beta   90.00
_cell.angle_gamma   90.00
#
_symmetry.space_group_name_H-M   'P 1'
#
loop_
_entity.id
_entity.type
_entity.pdbx_description
1 polymer ?
#
loop_
_entity_poly.entity_id
_entity_poly.type
_entity_poly.pdbx_seq_one_letter_code
_entity_poly.pdbx_strand_id
1 'polypeptide(L)'
;MIRVENVTKAYKGTTVALRDISADIQKGEFVFLVGPSGSGKSTFIRLLLKEEEPDGGRIWVAGKDIAHLNTWKVPYLRRNIGCVFQDFKLLPNKTVYENVAFALEVIGRPKHVVQSQVPQILELVGLQKKRDNLPHELSGGEQQRVSIARAFVNRPLILLADEPTGNLDPSTSVGIMRLLDRINRTGTTVVMATHDQSIVDTMRRRVIELDRGTLVRDQARGVYGAFA
;
A
#
# COMPACT_ATOMS: atom_id res chain seq x y z
N MET A 1 -3.05 14.61 1.97
CA MET A 1 -3.40 13.31 2.62
C MET A 1 -2.22 12.75 3.41
N ILE A 2 -1.05 12.69 2.81
CA ILE A 2 0.22 12.33 3.47
C ILE A 2 1.17 13.49 3.28
N ARG A 3 1.75 14.01 4.35
CA ARG A 3 2.77 15.07 4.31
C ARG A 3 3.98 14.64 5.12
N VAL A 4 5.12 14.71 4.50
CA VAL A 4 6.43 14.34 5.04
C VAL A 4 7.32 15.56 4.95
N GLU A 5 7.94 15.99 6.05
CA GLU A 5 8.81 17.16 6.13
C GLU A 5 10.14 16.81 6.76
N ASN A 6 11.21 16.97 5.99
CA ASN A 6 12.62 16.79 6.39
C ASN A 6 12.86 15.46 7.14
N VAL A 7 12.18 14.39 6.70
CA VAL A 7 12.24 13.11 7.39
C VAL A 7 13.54 12.40 7.11
N THR A 8 14.19 12.01 8.20
CA THR A 8 15.42 11.20 8.21
C THR A 8 15.19 9.94 9.00
N LYS A 9 15.68 8.80 8.48
CA LYS A 9 15.67 7.50 9.16
C LYS A 9 16.97 6.76 8.95
N ALA A 10 17.62 6.40 10.05
CA ALA A 10 18.80 5.54 10.06
C ALA A 10 18.51 4.25 10.82
N TYR A 11 19.06 3.14 10.39
CA TYR A 11 19.08 1.90 11.14
C TYR A 11 20.41 1.76 11.89
N LYS A 12 20.43 0.96 12.98
CA LYS A 12 21.62 0.70 13.77
C LYS A 12 22.79 0.27 12.87
N GLY A 13 23.92 0.99 12.95
CA GLY A 13 25.17 0.66 12.21
C GLY A 13 25.43 1.71 11.18
N THR A 14 25.19 2.72 10.75
CA THR A 14 25.61 3.67 9.69
C THR A 14 24.74 3.74 8.45
N THR A 15 23.76 2.86 8.27
CA THR A 15 22.91 2.89 7.08
C THR A 15 21.78 3.90 7.24
N VAL A 16 21.93 5.05 6.57
CA VAL A 16 20.86 6.04 6.46
C VAL A 16 19.89 5.56 5.36
N ALA A 17 18.70 5.11 5.76
CA ALA A 17 17.69 4.59 4.84
C ALA A 17 16.89 5.71 4.16
N LEU A 18 16.66 6.83 4.86
CA LEU A 18 16.04 8.04 4.30
C LEU A 18 16.77 9.26 4.86
N ARG A 19 17.02 10.26 4.01
CA ARG A 19 17.73 11.49 4.35
C ARG A 19 16.96 12.70 3.85
N ASP A 20 16.46 13.49 4.77
CA ASP A 20 15.83 14.79 4.51
C ASP A 20 14.72 14.73 3.44
N ILE A 21 13.84 13.73 3.56
CA ILE A 21 12.75 13.53 2.62
C ILE A 21 11.61 14.50 2.93
N SER A 22 11.17 15.22 1.90
CA SER A 22 9.98 16.08 1.95
C SER A 22 9.08 15.79 0.76
N ALA A 23 7.81 15.47 1.02
CA ALA A 23 6.80 15.20 0.00
C ALA A 23 5.39 15.48 0.55
N ASP A 24 4.49 15.93 -0.32
CA ASP A 24 3.08 16.13 0.01
C ASP A 24 2.20 15.39 -1.00
N ILE A 25 1.49 14.34 -0.55
CA ILE A 25 0.60 13.52 -1.37
C ILE A 25 -0.84 13.91 -1.04
N GLN A 26 -1.57 14.38 -2.05
CA GLN A 26 -2.93 14.87 -1.91
C GLN A 26 -3.95 13.72 -1.80
N LYS A 27 -5.13 14.03 -1.30
CA LYS A 27 -6.24 13.06 -1.24
C LYS A 27 -6.65 12.62 -2.63
N GLY A 28 -6.79 11.30 -2.82
CA GLY A 28 -7.21 10.70 -4.08
C GLY A 28 -6.10 10.59 -5.13
N GLU A 29 -4.87 11.01 -4.84
CA GLU A 29 -3.75 10.77 -5.75
C GLU A 29 -3.41 9.28 -5.86
N PHE A 30 -2.91 8.89 -7.03
CA PHE A 30 -2.17 7.66 -7.26
C PHE A 30 -0.70 8.02 -7.46
N VAL A 31 0.16 7.56 -6.57
CA VAL A 31 1.59 7.89 -6.58
C VAL A 31 2.42 6.61 -6.67
N PHE A 32 3.33 6.57 -7.63
CA PHE A 32 4.39 5.58 -7.67
C PHE A 32 5.59 6.05 -6.87
N LEU A 33 6.06 5.20 -5.97
CA LEU A 33 7.31 5.37 -5.25
C LEU A 33 8.35 4.43 -5.91
N VAL A 34 9.25 5.00 -6.68
CA VAL A 34 10.21 4.22 -7.50
C VAL A 34 11.65 4.40 -7.01
N GLY A 35 12.54 3.57 -7.52
CA GLY A 35 13.98 3.60 -7.22
C GLY A 35 14.57 2.21 -7.11
N PRO A 36 15.90 2.07 -7.15
CA PRO A 36 16.58 0.79 -7.05
C PRO A 36 16.29 0.07 -5.72
N SER A 37 16.67 -1.21 -5.66
CA SER A 37 16.60 -1.95 -4.38
C SER A 37 17.46 -1.24 -3.33
N GLY A 38 16.95 -1.15 -2.10
CA GLY A 38 17.64 -0.45 -1.00
C GLY A 38 17.53 1.09 -1.05
N SER A 39 16.79 1.70 -1.98
CA SER A 39 16.65 3.16 -2.06
C SER A 39 15.82 3.80 -0.94
N GLY A 40 15.16 2.99 -0.07
CA GLY A 40 14.37 3.49 1.05
C GLY A 40 12.85 3.35 0.90
N LYS A 41 12.33 2.79 -0.21
CA LYS A 41 10.88 2.67 -0.48
C LYS A 41 10.10 1.97 0.63
N SER A 42 10.54 0.78 1.03
CA SER A 42 9.88 0.02 2.10
C SER A 42 10.02 0.70 3.46
N THR A 43 11.13 1.41 3.71
CA THR A 43 11.29 2.24 4.93
C THR A 43 10.27 3.38 4.94
N PHE A 44 10.07 4.05 3.81
CA PHE A 44 9.05 5.10 3.68
C PHE A 44 7.64 4.55 4.00
N ILE A 45 7.28 3.39 3.45
CA ILE A 45 6.00 2.72 3.74
C ILE A 45 5.88 2.37 5.23
N ARG A 46 6.92 1.81 5.86
CA ARG A 46 6.92 1.46 7.29
C ARG A 46 6.76 2.66 8.20
N LEU A 47 7.35 3.79 7.85
CA LEU A 47 7.15 5.05 8.58
C LEU A 47 5.68 5.50 8.53
N LEU A 48 5.03 5.43 7.36
CA LEU A 48 3.60 5.78 7.22
C LEU A 48 2.69 4.87 8.03
N LEU A 49 3.07 3.60 8.22
CA LEU A 49 2.38 2.62 9.06
C LEU A 49 2.68 2.76 10.56
N LYS A 50 3.62 3.65 10.93
CA LYS A 50 4.13 3.71 12.31
C LYS A 50 4.68 2.36 12.78
N GLU A 51 5.29 1.59 11.87
CA GLU A 51 6.11 0.41 12.19
C GLU A 51 7.53 0.82 12.56
N GLU A 52 7.96 1.95 12.00
CA GLU A 52 9.21 2.63 12.31
C GLU A 52 8.92 4.07 12.74
N GLU A 53 9.86 4.64 13.50
CA GLU A 53 9.82 6.05 13.87
C GLU A 53 10.92 6.82 13.13
N PRO A 54 10.66 8.04 12.66
CA PRO A 54 11.70 8.87 12.08
C PRO A 54 12.68 9.31 13.17
N ASP A 55 13.95 9.45 12.81
CA ASP A 55 14.98 10.01 13.69
C ASP A 55 14.98 11.55 13.66
N GLY A 56 14.38 12.13 12.62
CA GLY A 56 14.16 13.56 12.45
C GLY A 56 13.05 13.87 11.47
N GLY A 57 12.55 15.09 11.49
CA GLY A 57 11.44 15.54 10.65
C GLY A 57 10.07 15.21 11.21
N ARG A 58 9.04 15.41 10.39
CA ARG A 58 7.63 15.20 10.78
C ARG A 58 6.86 14.47 9.70
N ILE A 59 5.87 13.68 10.10
CA ILE A 59 5.00 12.93 9.19
C ILE A 59 3.55 13.13 9.62
N TRP A 60 2.72 13.58 8.69
CA TRP A 60 1.26 13.65 8.88
C TRP A 60 0.57 12.66 7.95
N VAL A 61 -0.37 11.92 8.51
CA VAL A 61 -1.22 10.98 7.77
C VAL A 61 -2.67 11.27 8.11
N ALA A 62 -3.48 11.53 7.09
CA ALA A 62 -4.89 11.92 7.24
C ALA A 62 -5.07 13.09 8.25
N GLY A 63 -4.19 14.10 8.16
CA GLY A 63 -4.20 15.29 9.01
C GLY A 63 -3.68 15.09 10.45
N LYS A 64 -3.18 13.92 10.82
CA LYS A 64 -2.63 13.62 12.14
C LYS A 64 -1.11 13.54 12.07
N ASP A 65 -0.42 14.28 12.96
CA ASP A 65 1.02 14.07 13.19
C ASP A 65 1.22 12.68 13.82
N ILE A 66 1.91 11.80 13.09
CA ILE A 66 2.14 10.42 13.53
C ILE A 66 3.49 10.24 14.22
N ALA A 67 4.42 11.20 14.12
CA ALA A 67 5.71 11.13 14.79
C ALA A 67 5.52 11.03 16.32
N HIS A 68 4.61 11.83 16.87
CA HIS A 68 4.29 11.90 18.30
C HIS A 68 3.02 11.11 18.69
N LEU A 69 2.53 10.21 17.82
CA LEU A 69 1.33 9.46 18.09
C LEU A 69 1.56 8.40 19.17
N ASN A 70 0.80 8.49 20.27
CA ASN A 70 0.82 7.47 21.32
C ASN A 70 0.51 6.08 20.79
N THR A 71 1.21 5.06 21.30
CA THR A 71 1.13 3.66 20.84
C THR A 71 -0.30 3.12 20.83
N TRP A 72 -1.13 3.46 21.82
CA TRP A 72 -2.53 3.03 21.88
C TRP A 72 -3.43 3.64 20.77
N LYS A 73 -2.99 4.73 20.11
CA LYS A 73 -3.68 5.36 18.98
C LYS A 73 -3.26 4.78 17.62
N VAL A 74 -2.16 4.02 17.56
CA VAL A 74 -1.67 3.42 16.30
C VAL A 74 -2.70 2.50 15.62
N PRO A 75 -3.47 1.65 16.34
CA PRO A 75 -4.54 0.87 15.72
C PRO A 75 -5.59 1.73 15.01
N TYR A 76 -5.93 2.89 15.55
CA TYR A 76 -6.88 3.82 14.93
C TYR A 76 -6.31 4.50 13.68
N LEU A 77 -5.01 4.78 13.65
CA LEU A 77 -4.31 5.23 12.44
C LEU A 77 -4.39 4.15 11.36
N ARG A 78 -3.98 2.92 11.69
CA ARG A 78 -3.92 1.79 10.76
C ARG A 78 -5.28 1.37 10.20
N ARG A 79 -6.40 1.66 10.89
CA ARG A 79 -7.75 1.46 10.32
C ARG A 79 -8.04 2.30 9.08
N ASN A 80 -7.33 3.42 8.91
CA ASN A 80 -7.44 4.30 7.75
C ASN A 80 -6.44 3.95 6.63
N ILE A 81 -5.60 2.93 6.83
CA ILE A 81 -4.55 2.53 5.90
C ILE A 81 -4.73 1.06 5.59
N GLY A 82 -4.94 0.73 4.32
CA GLY A 82 -4.85 -0.64 3.82
C GLY A 82 -3.43 -0.94 3.36
N CYS A 83 -2.94 -2.16 3.58
CA CYS A 83 -1.64 -2.60 3.13
C CYS A 83 -1.73 -3.82 2.23
N VAL A 84 -1.03 -3.75 1.10
CA VAL A 84 -0.85 -4.83 0.13
C VAL A 84 0.64 -5.13 0.02
N PHE A 85 1.01 -6.40 0.20
CA PHE A 85 2.40 -6.85 0.20
C PHE A 85 2.70 -7.74 -1.01
N GLN A 86 3.95 -7.83 -1.39
CA GLN A 86 4.44 -8.66 -2.48
C GLN A 86 4.17 -10.17 -2.23
N ASP A 87 4.29 -10.63 -1.00
CA ASP A 87 4.12 -12.03 -0.58
C ASP A 87 2.71 -12.33 -0.04
N PHE A 88 1.72 -11.54 -0.42
CA PHE A 88 0.29 -11.64 -0.13
C PHE A 88 -0.07 -11.64 1.37
N LYS A 89 0.74 -12.20 2.26
CA LYS A 89 0.53 -12.31 3.71
C LYS A 89 -0.85 -12.87 4.08
N LEU A 90 -1.35 -13.85 3.33
CA LEU A 90 -2.64 -14.49 3.61
C LEU A 90 -2.54 -15.42 4.82
N LEU A 91 -3.67 -15.58 5.51
CA LEU A 91 -3.84 -16.55 6.59
C LEU A 91 -4.06 -17.94 5.95
N PRO A 92 -3.09 -18.88 6.06
CA PRO A 92 -3.09 -20.09 5.24
C PRO A 92 -4.24 -21.06 5.57
N ASN A 93 -4.72 -21.04 6.81
CA ASN A 93 -5.77 -21.93 7.32
C ASN A 93 -7.17 -21.26 7.29
N LYS A 94 -7.32 -20.15 6.57
CA LYS A 94 -8.57 -19.42 6.41
C LYS A 94 -8.94 -19.33 4.94
N THR A 95 -10.23 -19.49 4.65
CA THR A 95 -10.76 -19.33 3.30
C THR A 95 -10.57 -17.89 2.78
N VAL A 96 -10.83 -17.69 1.50
CA VAL A 96 -10.86 -16.36 0.89
C VAL A 96 -11.81 -15.43 1.65
N TYR A 97 -13.03 -15.91 1.95
CA TYR A 97 -14.01 -15.14 2.72
C TYR A 97 -13.46 -14.76 4.10
N GLU A 98 -12.94 -15.73 4.84
CA GLU A 98 -12.41 -15.52 6.18
C GLU A 98 -11.18 -14.62 6.22
N ASN A 99 -10.30 -14.69 5.21
CA ASN A 99 -9.16 -13.77 5.07
C ASN A 99 -9.63 -12.31 4.96
N VAL A 100 -10.68 -12.06 4.20
CA VAL A 100 -11.23 -10.71 4.03
C VAL A 100 -12.04 -10.28 5.26
N ALA A 101 -12.86 -11.19 5.80
CA ALA A 101 -13.68 -10.95 6.99
C ALA A 101 -12.82 -10.57 8.22
N PHE A 102 -11.67 -11.21 8.36
CA PHE A 102 -10.74 -10.99 9.47
C PHE A 102 -10.37 -9.51 9.67
N ALA A 103 -10.20 -8.76 8.58
CA ALA A 103 -9.87 -7.33 8.67
C ALA A 103 -10.99 -6.50 9.30
N LEU A 104 -12.24 -6.91 9.14
CA LEU A 104 -13.40 -6.25 9.78
C LEU A 104 -13.60 -6.75 11.22
N GLU A 105 -13.37 -8.03 11.47
CA GLU A 105 -13.52 -8.65 12.78
C GLU A 105 -12.52 -8.09 13.80
N VAL A 106 -11.24 -7.93 13.40
CA VAL A 106 -10.19 -7.34 14.25
C VAL A 106 -10.51 -5.93 14.72
N ILE A 107 -11.23 -5.16 13.90
CA ILE A 107 -11.65 -3.80 14.29
C ILE A 107 -13.00 -3.76 14.99
N GLY A 108 -13.60 -4.92 15.28
CA GLY A 108 -14.84 -5.05 16.03
C GLY A 108 -16.11 -4.74 15.23
N ARG A 109 -16.10 -4.95 13.90
CA ARG A 109 -17.34 -4.76 13.11
C ARG A 109 -18.38 -5.83 13.44
N PRO A 110 -19.67 -5.45 13.56
CA PRO A 110 -20.76 -6.41 13.80
C PRO A 110 -20.88 -7.45 12.69
N LYS A 111 -21.34 -8.66 13.01
CA LYS A 111 -21.49 -9.76 12.04
C LYS A 111 -22.30 -9.39 10.80
N HIS A 112 -23.39 -8.65 10.94
CA HIS A 112 -24.21 -8.23 9.80
C HIS A 112 -23.45 -7.31 8.83
N VAL A 113 -22.51 -6.49 9.32
CA VAL A 113 -21.65 -5.65 8.49
C VAL A 113 -20.65 -6.53 7.72
N VAL A 114 -20.02 -7.51 8.39
CA VAL A 114 -19.10 -8.46 7.74
C VAL A 114 -19.83 -9.23 6.65
N GLN A 115 -21.02 -9.78 6.95
CA GLN A 115 -21.83 -10.54 5.99
C GLN A 115 -22.29 -9.73 4.79
N SER A 116 -22.45 -8.42 4.92
CA SER A 116 -22.80 -7.51 3.83
C SER A 116 -21.58 -7.05 3.03
N GLN A 117 -20.49 -6.65 3.69
CA GLN A 117 -19.36 -6.00 3.02
C GLN A 117 -18.43 -7.00 2.33
N VAL A 118 -18.16 -8.17 2.94
CA VAL A 118 -17.22 -9.14 2.37
C VAL A 118 -17.65 -9.62 0.99
N PRO A 119 -18.92 -10.04 0.74
CA PRO A 119 -19.36 -10.43 -0.60
C PRO A 119 -19.19 -9.31 -1.64
N GLN A 120 -19.49 -8.07 -1.30
CA GLN A 120 -19.33 -6.91 -2.19
C GLN A 120 -17.85 -6.70 -2.60
N ILE A 121 -16.94 -6.87 -1.65
CA ILE A 121 -15.51 -6.75 -1.97
C ILE A 121 -15.01 -7.94 -2.77
N LEU A 122 -15.47 -9.15 -2.50
CA LEU A 122 -15.14 -10.33 -3.31
C LEU A 122 -15.65 -10.17 -4.75
N GLU A 123 -16.80 -9.53 -4.95
CA GLU A 123 -17.30 -9.15 -6.26
C GLU A 123 -16.38 -8.12 -6.94
N LEU A 124 -15.98 -7.08 -6.24
CA LEU A 124 -15.08 -6.04 -6.75
C LEU A 124 -13.76 -6.64 -7.30
N VAL A 125 -13.21 -7.63 -6.59
CA VAL A 125 -11.95 -8.28 -6.97
C VAL A 125 -12.14 -9.51 -7.87
N GLY A 126 -13.39 -9.91 -8.16
CA GLY A 126 -13.71 -11.03 -9.06
C GLY A 126 -13.50 -12.42 -8.46
N LEU A 127 -13.68 -12.57 -7.15
CA LEU A 127 -13.42 -13.82 -6.40
C LEU A 127 -14.68 -14.43 -5.75
N GLN A 128 -15.89 -14.05 -6.17
CA GLN A 128 -17.14 -14.57 -5.56
C GLN A 128 -17.20 -16.10 -5.57
N LYS A 129 -16.79 -16.71 -6.70
CA LYS A 129 -16.83 -18.17 -6.91
C LYS A 129 -15.73 -18.92 -6.14
N LYS A 130 -14.76 -18.19 -5.59
CA LYS A 130 -13.60 -18.74 -4.85
C LYS A 130 -13.69 -18.46 -3.35
N ARG A 131 -14.83 -17.97 -2.86
CA ARG A 131 -15.01 -17.51 -1.47
C ARG A 131 -14.64 -18.55 -0.42
N ASP A 132 -14.90 -19.82 -0.72
CA ASP A 132 -14.70 -20.95 0.21
C ASP A 132 -13.37 -21.69 -0.01
N ASN A 133 -12.56 -21.25 -1.02
CA ASN A 133 -11.23 -21.81 -1.27
C ASN A 133 -10.21 -21.34 -0.24
N LEU A 134 -9.21 -22.18 0.00
CA LEU A 134 -8.02 -21.87 0.80
C LEU A 134 -6.93 -21.22 -0.06
N PRO A 135 -5.99 -20.44 0.51
CA PRO A 135 -4.94 -19.75 -0.24
C PRO A 135 -4.12 -20.67 -1.16
N HIS A 136 -3.81 -21.90 -0.75
CA HIS A 136 -3.02 -22.83 -1.55
C HIS A 136 -3.75 -23.38 -2.79
N GLU A 137 -5.06 -23.19 -2.88
CA GLU A 137 -5.89 -23.57 -4.02
C GLU A 137 -6.01 -22.42 -5.06
N LEU A 138 -5.36 -21.29 -4.81
CA LEU A 138 -5.44 -20.09 -5.62
C LEU A 138 -4.14 -19.86 -6.41
N SER A 139 -4.28 -19.34 -7.63
CA SER A 139 -3.14 -18.78 -8.37
C SER A 139 -2.54 -17.56 -7.63
N GLY A 140 -1.30 -17.18 -7.94
CA GLY A 140 -0.66 -16.01 -7.35
C GLY A 140 -1.47 -14.72 -7.56
N GLY A 141 -2.05 -14.54 -8.75
CA GLY A 141 -2.91 -13.39 -9.03
C GLY A 141 -4.21 -13.39 -8.24
N GLU A 142 -4.82 -14.56 -7.99
CA GLU A 142 -5.98 -14.69 -7.11
C GLU A 142 -5.61 -14.41 -5.66
N GLN A 143 -4.47 -14.91 -5.18
CA GLN A 143 -3.96 -14.61 -3.84
C GLN A 143 -3.73 -13.10 -3.65
N GLN A 144 -3.16 -12.43 -4.65
CA GLN A 144 -2.98 -10.98 -4.60
C GLN A 144 -4.32 -10.23 -4.57
N ARG A 145 -5.32 -10.69 -5.33
CA ARG A 145 -6.68 -10.13 -5.26
C ARG A 145 -7.31 -10.31 -3.88
N VAL A 146 -7.08 -11.43 -3.19
CA VAL A 146 -7.51 -11.62 -1.79
C VAL A 146 -6.80 -10.64 -0.86
N SER A 147 -5.49 -10.45 -1.01
CA SER A 147 -4.70 -9.48 -0.24
C SER A 147 -5.24 -8.05 -0.42
N ILE A 148 -5.53 -7.65 -1.66
CA ILE A 148 -6.15 -6.35 -1.97
C ILE A 148 -7.55 -6.24 -1.38
N ALA A 149 -8.37 -7.28 -1.49
CA ALA A 149 -9.71 -7.31 -0.90
C ALA A 149 -9.67 -7.11 0.62
N ARG A 150 -8.78 -7.82 1.31
CA ARG A 150 -8.55 -7.67 2.75
C ARG A 150 -8.09 -6.26 3.12
N ALA A 151 -7.18 -5.68 2.35
CA ALA A 151 -6.69 -4.31 2.57
C ALA A 151 -7.77 -3.25 2.35
N PHE A 152 -8.72 -3.51 1.43
CA PHE A 152 -9.72 -2.53 1.00
C PHE A 152 -11.09 -2.70 1.65
N VAL A 153 -11.41 -3.84 2.28
CA VAL A 153 -12.75 -4.12 2.81
C VAL A 153 -13.24 -3.09 3.83
N ASN A 154 -12.34 -2.46 4.59
CA ASN A 154 -12.67 -1.38 5.52
C ASN A 154 -12.75 0.01 4.85
N ARG A 155 -12.64 0.09 3.52
CA ARG A 155 -12.64 1.35 2.73
C ARG A 155 -11.66 2.38 3.31
N PRO A 156 -10.37 2.07 3.38
CA PRO A 156 -9.37 2.95 3.95
C PRO A 156 -9.21 4.23 3.13
N LEU A 157 -8.74 5.29 3.78
CA LEU A 157 -8.41 6.56 3.11
C LEU A 157 -7.16 6.44 2.24
N ILE A 158 -6.25 5.56 2.63
CA ILE A 158 -4.95 5.34 1.99
C ILE A 158 -4.75 3.84 1.76
N LEU A 159 -4.28 3.47 0.58
CA LEU A 159 -3.80 2.13 0.26
C LEU A 159 -2.31 2.20 -0.04
N LEU A 160 -1.51 1.53 0.79
CA LEU A 160 -0.07 1.36 0.60
C LEU A 160 0.16 0.00 -0.04
N ALA A 161 0.86 -0.05 -1.17
CA ALA A 161 1.18 -1.29 -1.86
C ALA A 161 2.71 -1.39 -2.04
N ASP A 162 3.30 -2.41 -1.45
CA ASP A 162 4.74 -2.68 -1.56
C ASP A 162 4.96 -3.82 -2.55
N GLU A 163 5.42 -3.49 -3.76
CA GLU A 163 5.70 -4.41 -4.86
C GLU A 163 4.52 -5.37 -5.18
N PRO A 164 3.27 -4.88 -5.35
CA PRO A 164 2.08 -5.74 -5.42
C PRO A 164 2.02 -6.65 -6.64
N THR A 165 2.91 -6.45 -7.62
CA THR A 165 3.00 -7.23 -8.88
C THR A 165 4.29 -8.01 -9.00
N GLY A 166 5.22 -7.89 -8.03
CA GLY A 166 6.58 -8.40 -8.13
C GLY A 166 6.70 -9.94 -8.30
N ASN A 167 5.69 -10.69 -7.86
CA ASN A 167 5.65 -12.16 -7.97
C ASN A 167 4.65 -12.66 -9.02
N LEU A 168 4.19 -11.79 -9.94
CA LEU A 168 3.14 -12.10 -10.90
C LEU A 168 3.66 -12.00 -12.34
N ASP A 169 3.04 -12.75 -13.22
CA ASP A 169 3.28 -12.63 -14.66
C ASP A 169 2.75 -11.29 -15.21
N PRO A 170 3.25 -10.80 -16.35
CA PRO A 170 2.87 -9.50 -16.89
C PRO A 170 1.37 -9.35 -17.16
N SER A 171 0.70 -10.39 -17.61
CA SER A 171 -0.74 -10.33 -17.92
C SER A 171 -1.59 -10.20 -16.66
N THR A 172 -1.24 -10.93 -15.62
CA THR A 172 -1.87 -10.86 -14.29
C THR A 172 -1.60 -9.49 -13.64
N SER A 173 -0.37 -8.97 -13.78
CA SER A 173 0.01 -7.65 -13.26
C SER A 173 -0.86 -6.53 -13.81
N VAL A 174 -1.19 -6.54 -15.10
CA VAL A 174 -2.14 -5.59 -15.70
C VAL A 174 -3.51 -5.66 -15.02
N GLY A 175 -3.99 -6.87 -14.71
CA GLY A 175 -5.25 -7.06 -13.99
C GLY A 175 -5.23 -6.48 -12.58
N ILE A 176 -4.13 -6.63 -11.86
CA ILE A 176 -3.93 -6.04 -10.53
C ILE A 176 -3.88 -4.51 -10.61
N MET A 177 -3.16 -3.96 -11.60
CA MET A 177 -3.08 -2.51 -11.78
C MET A 177 -4.42 -1.86 -12.10
N ARG A 178 -5.24 -2.51 -12.95
CA ARG A 178 -6.62 -2.07 -13.21
C ARG A 178 -7.48 -2.07 -11.95
N LEU A 179 -7.29 -3.06 -11.09
CA LEU A 179 -8.00 -3.13 -9.81
C LEU A 179 -7.58 -1.99 -8.87
N LEU A 180 -6.28 -1.72 -8.73
CA LEU A 180 -5.77 -0.60 -7.92
C LEU A 180 -6.23 0.76 -8.47
N ASP A 181 -6.24 0.95 -9.79
CA ASP A 181 -6.78 2.16 -10.43
C ASP A 181 -8.28 2.32 -10.15
N ARG A 182 -9.05 1.24 -10.22
CA ARG A 182 -10.48 1.24 -9.87
C ARG A 182 -10.70 1.62 -8.40
N ILE A 183 -9.90 1.12 -7.48
CA ILE A 183 -9.92 1.50 -6.07
C ILE A 183 -9.57 2.99 -5.91
N ASN A 184 -8.53 3.48 -6.58
CA ASN A 184 -8.16 4.89 -6.52
C ASN A 184 -9.30 5.81 -6.99
N ARG A 185 -10.02 5.45 -8.06
CA ARG A 185 -11.17 6.20 -8.58
C ARG A 185 -12.33 6.32 -7.58
N THR A 186 -12.39 5.49 -6.55
CA THR A 186 -13.36 5.65 -5.46
C THR A 186 -12.98 6.75 -4.46
N GLY A 187 -11.83 7.40 -4.65
CA GLY A 187 -11.31 8.47 -3.79
C GLY A 187 -10.24 8.02 -2.80
N THR A 188 -9.86 6.73 -2.81
CA THR A 188 -8.75 6.22 -1.99
C THR A 188 -7.42 6.71 -2.55
N THR A 189 -6.57 7.28 -1.70
CA THR A 189 -5.18 7.63 -2.06
C THR A 189 -4.36 6.36 -2.16
N VAL A 190 -3.62 6.16 -3.27
CA VAL A 190 -2.78 4.98 -3.47
C VAL A 190 -1.32 5.40 -3.52
N VAL A 191 -0.47 4.77 -2.72
CA VAL A 191 0.99 4.88 -2.80
C VAL A 191 1.53 3.49 -3.08
N MET A 192 2.14 3.31 -4.24
CA MET A 192 2.64 2.02 -4.69
C MET A 192 4.16 2.08 -4.87
N ALA A 193 4.88 1.34 -4.05
CA ALA A 193 6.29 1.08 -4.29
C ALA A 193 6.44 0.03 -5.40
N THR A 194 7.27 0.31 -6.39
CA THR A 194 7.57 -0.63 -7.49
C THR A 194 8.88 -0.30 -8.16
N HIS A 195 9.49 -1.33 -8.74
CA HIS A 195 10.61 -1.22 -9.67
C HIS A 195 10.23 -1.59 -11.11
N ASP A 196 8.94 -1.88 -11.36
CA ASP A 196 8.44 -2.22 -12.70
C ASP A 196 8.24 -0.95 -13.55
N GLN A 197 9.19 -0.72 -14.44
CA GLN A 197 9.20 0.40 -15.36
C GLN A 197 7.99 0.40 -16.28
N SER A 198 7.59 -0.75 -16.79
CA SER A 198 6.51 -0.87 -17.78
C SER A 198 5.16 -0.42 -17.22
N ILE A 199 4.90 -0.75 -15.95
CA ILE A 199 3.70 -0.34 -15.22
C ILE A 199 3.67 1.18 -15.05
N VAL A 200 4.78 1.77 -14.57
CA VAL A 200 4.89 3.22 -14.35
C VAL A 200 4.67 3.98 -15.63
N ASP A 201 5.35 3.57 -16.71
CA ASP A 201 5.30 4.23 -18.03
C ASP A 201 3.92 4.12 -18.70
N THR A 202 3.22 3.01 -18.45
CA THR A 202 1.86 2.81 -18.99
C THR A 202 0.82 3.66 -18.26
N MET A 203 0.90 3.74 -16.94
CA MET A 203 -0.12 4.42 -16.14
C MET A 203 0.07 5.94 -16.08
N ARG A 204 1.27 6.45 -16.23
CA ARG A 204 1.64 7.88 -16.22
C ARG A 204 1.00 8.67 -15.07
N ARG A 205 1.10 8.11 -13.87
CA ARG A 205 0.69 8.77 -12.63
C ARG A 205 1.86 9.56 -12.05
N ARG A 206 1.64 10.21 -10.91
CA ARG A 206 2.72 10.90 -10.19
C ARG A 206 3.80 9.90 -9.79
N VAL A 207 5.06 10.28 -9.98
CA VAL A 207 6.24 9.48 -9.64
C VAL A 207 7.08 10.25 -8.65
N ILE A 208 7.33 9.64 -7.50
CA ILE A 208 8.31 10.04 -6.50
C ILE A 208 9.46 9.04 -6.59
N GLU A 209 10.66 9.50 -6.90
CA GLU A 209 11.83 8.66 -7.05
C GLU A 209 12.80 8.85 -5.90
N LEU A 210 13.16 7.73 -5.28
CA LEU A 210 14.17 7.67 -4.23
C LEU A 210 15.45 7.04 -4.78
N ASP A 211 16.59 7.69 -4.53
CA ASP A 211 17.91 7.10 -4.74
C ASP A 211 18.75 7.27 -3.48
N ARG A 212 19.32 6.17 -2.97
CA ARG A 212 20.18 6.12 -1.77
C ARG A 212 19.60 6.90 -0.57
N GLY A 213 18.28 6.77 -0.39
CA GLY A 213 17.57 7.42 0.70
C GLY A 213 17.26 8.90 0.50
N THR A 214 17.52 9.47 -0.68
CA THR A 214 17.17 10.87 -1.01
C THR A 214 16.05 10.90 -2.04
N LEU A 215 15.21 11.94 -2.00
CA LEU A 215 14.22 12.20 -3.02
C LEU A 215 14.90 12.92 -4.18
N VAL A 216 15.01 12.26 -5.33
CA VAL A 216 15.70 12.80 -6.52
C VAL A 216 14.73 13.34 -7.56
N ARG A 217 13.46 12.92 -7.53
CA ARG A 217 12.44 13.38 -8.47
C ARG A 217 11.04 13.30 -7.86
N ASP A 218 10.21 14.30 -8.14
CA ASP A 218 8.78 14.31 -7.89
C ASP A 218 8.07 14.92 -9.10
N GLN A 219 7.36 14.11 -9.87
CA GLN A 219 6.78 14.48 -11.14
C GLN A 219 5.31 14.05 -11.22
N ALA A 220 4.42 15.01 -11.46
CA ALA A 220 2.96 14.78 -11.44
C ALA A 220 2.45 13.79 -12.51
N ARG A 221 3.15 13.66 -13.65
CA ARG A 221 2.91 12.66 -14.70
C ARG A 221 4.26 12.12 -15.16
N GLY A 222 4.83 11.24 -14.36
CA GLY A 222 6.16 10.71 -14.58
C GLY A 222 6.19 9.42 -15.39
N VAL A 223 7.39 9.10 -15.85
CA VAL A 223 7.79 7.79 -16.36
C VAL A 223 8.90 7.25 -15.48
N TYR A 224 9.25 5.99 -15.62
CA TYR A 224 10.35 5.40 -14.87
C TYR A 224 11.70 5.84 -15.46
N GLY A 225 12.65 6.22 -14.61
CA GLY A 225 13.98 6.67 -15.01
C GLY A 225 14.11 8.16 -15.31
N ALA A 226 15.34 8.66 -15.25
CA ALA A 226 15.63 10.05 -15.55
C ALA A 226 15.53 10.30 -17.06
N PHE A 227 14.90 11.39 -17.45
CA PHE A 227 15.22 11.97 -18.75
C PHE A 227 16.62 12.58 -18.63
N ALA A 228 17.52 12.11 -19.49
CA ALA A 228 18.78 12.79 -19.76
C ALA A 228 18.50 14.17 -20.34
#